data_1c0eacaeff894a455006211df15f154a
#
_entry.id   1c0eacaeff894a455006211df15f154a
#
_cell.length_a   1.000
_cell.length_b   1.000
_cell.length_c   1.000
_cell.angle_alpha   90.00
_cell.angle_beta   90.00
_cell.angle_gamma   90.00
#
_symmetry.space_group_name_H-M   'P 1'
#
loop_
_entity.id
_entity.type
_entity.pdbx_description
1 polymer ?
#
loop_
_entity_poly.entity_id
_entity_poly.type
_entity_poly.pdbx_seq_one_letter_code
_entity_poly.pdbx_strand_id
1 'polypeptide(L)'
;LPPDICGGFDLSLLSQPTLFHYLVLGAILFAISVIGIFLNRRNVIIMLMAIELMLLAVNLNFIAFSYYLDDTAGQIFVFFILTVAAAESAIGLAILVLLFRSVGSIDVEDLRTLRG
;
A
#
# COMPACT_ATOMS: atom_id res chain seq x y z
N LEU A 1 -4.20 -34.16 18.60
CA LEU A 1 -4.43 -33.82 17.20
C LEU A 1 -5.85 -33.32 17.01
N PRO A 2 -6.01 -32.18 16.37
CA PRO A 2 -7.35 -31.72 16.05
C PRO A 2 -8.01 -32.73 15.12
N PRO A 3 -9.28 -33.07 15.38
CA PRO A 3 -9.99 -34.05 14.55
C PRO A 3 -10.16 -33.61 13.10
N ASP A 4 -10.04 -32.34 12.87
CA ASP A 4 -10.16 -31.76 11.55
C ASP A 4 -9.05 -32.19 10.59
N ILE A 5 -7.88 -32.55 11.13
CA ILE A 5 -6.77 -33.04 10.31
C ILE A 5 -7.14 -34.38 9.68
N CYS A 6 -7.89 -35.19 10.39
CA CYS A 6 -8.30 -36.50 9.90
C CYS A 6 -9.45 -36.41 8.90
N GLY A 7 -10.22 -35.34 8.94
CA GLY A 7 -11.35 -35.15 8.05
C GLY A 7 -11.01 -34.56 6.69
N GLY A 8 -9.73 -34.31 6.42
CA GLY A 8 -9.34 -33.70 5.17
C GLY A 8 -9.50 -32.20 5.19
N PHE A 9 -10.40 -31.68 4.38
CA PHE A 9 -10.59 -30.25 4.28
C PHE A 9 -11.29 -29.70 5.52
N ASP A 10 -10.65 -28.74 6.17
CA ASP A 10 -11.18 -28.13 7.38
C ASP A 10 -11.68 -26.72 7.07
N LEU A 11 -12.99 -26.51 7.32
CA LEU A 11 -13.59 -25.21 7.09
C LEU A 11 -13.07 -24.15 8.05
N SER A 12 -12.55 -24.55 9.21
CA SER A 12 -11.99 -23.58 10.14
C SER A 12 -10.73 -22.92 9.58
N LEU A 13 -10.03 -23.59 8.67
CA LEU A 13 -8.88 -23.01 7.99
C LEU A 13 -9.29 -21.83 7.10
N LEU A 14 -10.50 -21.87 6.57
CA LEU A 14 -11.01 -20.76 5.76
C LEU A 14 -11.42 -19.57 6.63
N SER A 15 -11.90 -19.85 7.83
CA SER A 15 -12.34 -18.80 8.74
C SER A 15 -11.19 -18.16 9.51
N GLN A 16 -10.07 -18.86 9.63
CA GLN A 16 -8.90 -18.36 10.35
C GLN A 16 -7.83 -17.95 9.35
N PRO A 17 -7.44 -16.67 9.34
CA PRO A 17 -6.38 -16.24 8.43
C PRO A 17 -5.07 -16.91 8.81
N THR A 18 -4.38 -17.42 7.80
CA THR A 18 -3.05 -17.98 7.94
C THR A 18 -2.03 -17.03 7.34
N LEU A 19 -0.75 -17.35 7.53
CA LEU A 19 0.31 -16.58 6.89
C LEU A 19 0.11 -16.48 5.38
N PHE A 20 -0.33 -17.58 4.77
CA PHE A 20 -0.58 -17.61 3.33
C PHE A 20 -1.64 -16.57 2.93
N HIS A 21 -2.70 -16.45 3.72
CA HIS A 21 -3.75 -15.46 3.42
C HIS A 21 -3.22 -14.04 3.46
N TYR A 22 -2.39 -13.73 4.46
CA TYR A 22 -1.81 -12.39 4.56
C TYR A 22 -0.84 -12.11 3.41
N LEU A 23 -0.05 -13.10 3.03
CA LEU A 23 0.87 -12.95 1.91
C LEU A 23 0.14 -12.75 0.60
N VAL A 24 -0.96 -13.47 0.39
CA VAL A 24 -1.76 -13.32 -0.82
C VAL A 24 -2.38 -11.93 -0.86
N LEU A 25 -2.92 -11.47 0.25
CA LEU A 25 -3.51 -10.14 0.32
C LEU A 25 -2.44 -9.08 0.04
N GLY A 26 -1.27 -9.22 0.65
CA GLY A 26 -0.17 -8.30 0.41
C GLY A 26 0.26 -8.28 -1.05
N ALA A 27 0.33 -9.46 -1.68
CA ALA A 27 0.70 -9.55 -3.09
C ALA A 27 -0.35 -8.88 -3.98
N ILE A 28 -1.62 -9.08 -3.68
CA ILE A 28 -2.71 -8.46 -4.44
C ILE A 28 -2.64 -6.94 -4.31
N LEU A 29 -2.48 -6.44 -3.10
CA LEU A 29 -2.38 -5.00 -2.86
C LEU A 29 -1.17 -4.41 -3.58
N PHE A 30 -0.04 -5.11 -3.53
CA PHE A 30 1.17 -4.66 -4.21
C PHE A 30 0.95 -4.61 -5.72
N ALA A 31 0.34 -5.65 -6.28
CA ALA A 31 0.07 -5.72 -7.71
C ALA A 31 -0.87 -4.58 -8.15
N ILE A 32 -1.92 -4.33 -7.37
CA ILE A 32 -2.84 -3.23 -7.66
C ILE A 32 -2.11 -1.90 -7.63
N SER A 33 -1.22 -1.72 -6.68
CA SER A 33 -0.43 -0.48 -6.55
C SER A 33 0.44 -0.26 -7.77
N VAL A 34 1.15 -1.30 -8.21
CA VAL A 34 2.02 -1.22 -9.37
C VAL A 34 1.22 -0.89 -10.62
N ILE A 35 0.09 -1.57 -10.80
CA ILE A 35 -0.79 -1.30 -11.93
C ILE A 35 -1.31 0.13 -11.87
N GLY A 36 -1.68 0.60 -10.69
CA GLY A 36 -2.16 1.96 -10.51
C GLY A 36 -1.12 2.99 -10.93
N ILE A 37 0.14 2.75 -10.56
CA ILE A 37 1.23 3.65 -10.95
C ILE A 37 1.38 3.69 -12.46
N PHE A 38 1.38 2.54 -13.11
CA PHE A 38 1.59 2.47 -14.55
C PHE A 38 0.42 3.08 -15.33
N LEU A 39 -0.81 2.88 -14.85
CA LEU A 39 -1.99 3.38 -15.55
C LEU A 39 -2.19 4.87 -15.36
N ASN A 40 -1.78 5.41 -14.22
CA ASN A 40 -2.11 6.79 -13.85
C ASN A 40 -0.85 7.61 -13.57
N ARG A 41 0.14 7.52 -14.43
CA ARG A 41 1.40 8.21 -14.22
C ARG A 41 1.29 9.74 -14.24
N ARG A 42 0.23 10.25 -14.85
CA ARG A 42 0.04 11.70 -14.97
C ARG A 42 -0.62 12.31 -13.74
N ASN A 43 -1.28 11.50 -12.92
CA ASN A 43 -1.97 12.00 -11.75
C ASN A 43 -1.12 11.75 -10.53
N VAL A 44 -0.57 12.83 -9.97
CA VAL A 44 0.35 12.76 -8.83
C VAL A 44 -0.38 12.23 -7.60
N ILE A 45 -1.65 12.59 -7.43
CA ILE A 45 -2.41 12.14 -6.26
C ILE A 45 -2.59 10.63 -6.30
N ILE A 46 -2.95 10.09 -7.45
CA ILE A 46 -3.12 8.64 -7.60
C ILE A 46 -1.78 7.92 -7.41
N MET A 47 -0.71 8.50 -7.93
CA MET A 47 0.62 7.91 -7.73
C MET A 47 1.01 7.89 -6.26
N LEU A 48 0.72 8.95 -5.53
CA LEU A 48 0.99 8.98 -4.08
C LEU A 48 0.17 7.94 -3.34
N MET A 49 -1.11 7.82 -3.70
CA MET A 49 -1.97 6.79 -3.11
C MET A 49 -1.46 5.39 -3.42
N ALA A 50 -0.99 5.16 -4.63
CA ALA A 50 -0.45 3.87 -5.01
C ALA A 50 0.82 3.53 -4.23
N ILE A 51 1.70 4.51 -4.02
CA ILE A 51 2.90 4.31 -3.21
C ILE A 51 2.53 3.99 -1.77
N GLU A 52 1.54 4.69 -1.22
CA GLU A 52 1.07 4.40 0.13
C GLU A 52 0.50 3.00 0.23
N LEU A 53 -0.22 2.56 -0.80
CA LEU A 53 -0.76 1.21 -0.83
C LEU A 53 0.37 0.16 -0.90
N MET A 54 1.43 0.45 -1.64
CA MET A 54 2.61 -0.42 -1.67
C MET A 54 3.25 -0.54 -0.29
N LEU A 55 3.37 0.57 0.42
CA LEU A 55 3.91 0.57 1.77
C LEU A 55 3.01 -0.23 2.71
N LEU A 56 1.70 -0.10 2.56
CA LEU A 56 0.76 -0.90 3.33
C LEU A 56 0.96 -2.39 3.07
N ALA A 57 1.13 -2.79 1.82
CA ALA A 57 1.35 -4.18 1.47
C ALA A 57 2.62 -4.74 2.12
N VAL A 58 3.69 -3.96 2.08
CA VAL A 58 4.96 -4.36 2.71
C VAL A 58 4.80 -4.45 4.23
N ASN A 59 4.13 -3.48 4.84
CA ASN A 59 3.88 -3.48 6.28
C ASN A 59 3.05 -4.69 6.69
N LEU A 60 2.03 -5.00 5.92
CA LEU A 60 1.18 -6.15 6.19
C LEU A 60 2.01 -7.44 6.19
N ASN A 61 2.91 -7.57 5.23
CA ASN A 61 3.79 -8.73 5.16
C ASN A 61 4.72 -8.81 6.37
N PHE A 62 5.32 -7.70 6.76
CA PHE A 62 6.21 -7.67 7.93
C PHE A 62 5.47 -8.03 9.21
N ILE A 63 4.27 -7.51 9.38
CA ILE A 63 3.46 -7.80 10.56
C ILE A 63 3.08 -9.28 10.57
N ALA A 64 2.68 -9.81 9.42
CA ALA A 64 2.30 -11.21 9.31
C ALA A 64 3.48 -12.13 9.62
N PHE A 65 4.65 -11.85 9.06
CA PHE A 65 5.83 -12.64 9.35
C PHE A 65 6.22 -12.55 10.82
N SER A 66 6.14 -11.36 11.41
CA SER A 66 6.46 -11.17 12.82
C SER A 66 5.54 -12.00 13.70
N TYR A 67 4.26 -12.00 13.38
CA TYR A 67 3.28 -12.74 14.16
C TYR A 67 3.49 -14.25 14.07
N TYR A 68 3.69 -14.76 12.85
CA TYR A 68 3.77 -16.19 12.64
C TYR A 68 5.13 -16.78 12.99
N LEU A 69 6.19 -15.98 12.94
CA LEU A 69 7.52 -16.41 13.36
C LEU A 69 7.80 -16.10 14.83
N ASP A 70 6.86 -15.45 15.50
CA ASP A 70 7.00 -15.06 16.90
C ASP A 70 8.26 -14.24 17.14
N ASP A 71 8.55 -13.33 16.21
CA ASP A 71 9.73 -12.49 16.23
C ASP A 71 9.31 -11.03 16.10
N THR A 72 9.72 -10.21 17.05
CA THR A 72 9.34 -8.79 17.07
C THR A 72 10.16 -7.95 16.09
N ALA A 73 11.15 -8.51 15.43
CA ALA A 73 11.96 -7.76 14.47
C ALA A 73 11.12 -7.17 13.35
N GLY A 74 10.12 -7.93 12.86
CA GLY A 74 9.21 -7.42 11.83
C GLY A 74 8.43 -6.20 12.28
N GLN A 75 8.01 -6.18 13.55
CA GLN A 75 7.28 -5.04 14.09
C GLN A 75 8.18 -3.81 14.24
N ILE A 76 9.45 -4.01 14.57
CA ILE A 76 10.40 -2.91 14.63
C ILE A 76 10.60 -2.30 13.25
N PHE A 77 10.73 -3.14 12.23
CA PHE A 77 10.82 -2.66 10.85
C PHE A 77 9.58 -1.88 10.44
N VAL A 78 8.40 -2.31 10.89
CA VAL A 78 7.16 -1.60 10.62
C VAL A 78 7.21 -0.19 11.19
N PHE A 79 7.76 -0.01 12.39
CA PHE A 79 7.92 1.33 12.94
C PHE A 79 8.79 2.22 12.06
N PHE A 80 9.90 1.69 11.56
CA PHE A 80 10.76 2.44 10.64
C PHE A 80 10.02 2.77 9.35
N ILE A 81 9.29 1.82 8.80
CA ILE A 81 8.55 2.02 7.56
C ILE A 81 7.44 3.04 7.77
N LEU A 82 6.75 3.00 8.91
CA LEU A 82 5.73 3.98 9.23
C LEU A 82 6.32 5.38 9.35
N THR A 83 7.50 5.49 9.93
CA THR A 83 8.20 6.77 10.02
C THR A 83 8.51 7.30 8.62
N VAL A 84 9.04 6.45 7.76
CA VAL A 84 9.34 6.82 6.37
C VAL A 84 8.04 7.18 5.63
N ALA A 85 7.00 6.39 5.82
CA ALA A 85 5.71 6.67 5.18
C ALA A 85 5.14 8.01 5.63
N ALA A 86 5.25 8.32 6.92
CA ALA A 86 4.80 9.61 7.43
C ALA A 86 5.59 10.75 6.82
N ALA A 87 6.92 10.59 6.72
CA ALA A 87 7.77 11.61 6.09
C ALA A 87 7.43 11.79 4.62
N GLU A 88 7.22 10.70 3.90
CA GLU A 88 6.83 10.75 2.49
C GLU A 88 5.47 11.42 2.32
N SER A 89 4.52 11.10 3.18
CA SER A 89 3.19 11.71 3.13
C SER A 89 3.27 13.20 3.38
N ALA A 90 4.09 13.62 4.33
CA ALA A 90 4.28 15.04 4.63
C ALA A 90 4.92 15.77 3.44
N ILE A 91 5.97 15.19 2.87
CA ILE A 91 6.65 15.76 1.71
C ILE A 91 5.72 15.78 0.51
N GLY A 92 5.00 14.67 0.30
CA GLY A 92 4.06 14.55 -0.81
C GLY A 92 2.94 15.57 -0.71
N LEU A 93 2.41 15.76 0.50
CA LEU A 93 1.38 16.75 0.73
C LEU A 93 1.89 18.16 0.47
N ALA A 94 3.12 18.45 0.91
CA ALA A 94 3.74 19.74 0.66
C ALA A 94 3.93 19.99 -0.84
N ILE A 95 4.38 18.98 -1.56
CA ILE A 95 4.54 19.07 -3.01
C ILE A 95 3.18 19.29 -3.68
N LEU A 96 2.15 18.57 -3.23
CA LEU A 96 0.80 18.75 -3.77
C LEU A 96 0.27 20.14 -3.55
N VAL A 97 0.51 20.72 -2.38
CA VAL A 97 0.10 22.09 -2.09
C VAL A 97 0.82 23.07 -3.01
N LEU A 98 2.13 22.88 -3.19
CA LEU A 98 2.89 23.73 -4.09
C LEU A 98 2.44 23.60 -5.53
N LEU A 99 2.20 22.38 -5.98
CA LEU A 99 1.70 22.12 -7.32
C LEU A 99 0.31 22.73 -7.51
N PHE A 100 -0.54 22.58 -6.51
CA PHE A 100 -1.88 23.15 -6.58
C PHE A 100 -1.83 24.67 -6.71
N ARG A 101 -0.93 25.32 -5.98
CA ARG A 101 -0.80 26.77 -6.07
C ARG A 101 -0.27 27.23 -7.42
N SER A 102 0.74 26.53 -7.94
CA SER A 102 1.30 26.88 -9.24
C SER A 102 0.36 26.49 -10.38
N VAL A 103 -0.28 25.32 -10.27
CA VAL A 103 -1.23 24.81 -11.27
C VAL A 103 -2.54 25.59 -11.19
N GLY A 104 -2.83 26.23 -10.06
CA GLY A 104 -3.97 27.13 -9.97
C GLY A 104 -3.94 28.21 -11.02
N SER A 105 -2.72 28.64 -11.41
CA SER A 105 -2.55 29.59 -12.51
C SER A 105 -2.15 28.88 -13.82
N ILE A 106 -1.34 27.83 -13.73
CA ILE A 106 -0.86 27.11 -14.90
C ILE A 106 -1.96 26.27 -15.53
N ASP A 107 -2.81 25.67 -14.70
CA ASP A 107 -3.89 24.82 -15.17
C ASP A 107 -4.87 25.56 -16.08
N VAL A 108 -5.12 26.81 -15.74
CA VAL A 108 -5.98 27.65 -16.57
C VAL A 108 -5.32 27.89 -17.93
N GLU A 109 -4.03 28.12 -17.96
CA GLU A 109 -3.31 28.30 -19.21
C GLU A 109 -3.25 27.04 -20.03
N ASP A 110 -3.05 25.89 -19.38
CA ASP A 110 -3.08 24.60 -20.07
C ASP A 110 -4.42 24.35 -20.70
N LEU A 111 -5.48 24.66 -20.00
CA LEU A 111 -6.83 24.52 -20.55
C LEU A 111 -7.04 25.45 -21.74
N ARG A 112 -6.51 26.65 -21.68
CA ARG A 112 -6.57 27.58 -22.81
C ARG A 112 -5.80 27.05 -24.00
N THR A 113 -4.63 26.49 -23.75
CA THR A 113 -3.79 25.92 -24.80
C THR A 113 -4.47 24.74 -25.47
N LEU A 114 -5.11 23.90 -24.66
CA LEU A 114 -5.83 22.74 -25.19
C LEU A 114 -7.06 23.13 -25.99
N ARG A 115 -7.66 24.25 -25.65
CA ARG A 115 -8.84 24.74 -26.34
C ARG A 115 -8.52 25.51 -27.61
N GLY A 116 -7.35 25.98 -27.67
CA GLY A 116 -7.04 26.81 -28.76
C GLY A 116 -5.78 26.91 -29.33
#